data_578f3193b9d75a94346d377638a24c7d
#
_entry.id   578f3193b9d75a94346d377638a24c7d
#
_cell.length_a   1.000
_cell.length_b   1.000
_cell.length_c   1.000
_cell.angle_alpha   90.00
_cell.angle_beta   90.00
_cell.angle_gamma   90.00
#
_symmetry.space_group_name_H-M   'P 1'
#
loop_
_entity.id
_entity.type
_entity.pdbx_description
1 polymer ?
#
loop_
_entity_poly.entity_id
_entity_poly.type
_entity_poly.pdbx_seq_one_letter_code
_entity_poly.pdbx_strand_id
1 'polypeptide(L)'
;MNYRIETKEAFQVFGIERVLQTNGGGEAPHTPAQLWQQCHSNGEVERLAANAGDLPSFVSQDLYKVHAACSYKKTGNDTFPYLLCAFKNESSKTNGYSTITIPAQTWAILPSEPFVWDKFDDTIETLYRRFYSEWLPTAGYEQVDGMEFEIYGGRNELSYVELWFAIRKIT
;
A
#
# COMPACT_ATOMS: atom_id res chain seq x y z
N MET A 1 3.33 10.79 18.10
CA MET A 1 3.28 10.03 16.83
C MET A 1 2.94 10.98 15.70
N ASN A 2 3.68 10.90 14.59
CA ASN A 2 3.41 11.74 13.43
C ASN A 2 2.33 11.07 12.55
N TYR A 3 1.28 11.82 12.24
CA TYR A 3 0.22 11.36 11.33
C TYR A 3 -0.53 12.56 10.77
N ARG A 4 -1.29 12.34 9.70
CA ARG A 4 -2.25 13.30 9.19
C ARG A 4 -3.51 12.60 8.74
N ILE A 5 -4.60 13.32 8.68
CA ILE A 5 -5.88 12.82 8.17
C ILE A 5 -6.20 13.61 6.91
N GLU A 6 -6.42 12.90 5.81
CA GLU A 6 -6.75 13.51 4.52
C GLU A 6 -7.95 12.82 3.90
N THR A 7 -8.83 13.62 3.29
CA THR A 7 -9.88 13.10 2.41
C THR A 7 -9.35 13.15 0.99
N LYS A 8 -9.44 12.04 0.28
CA LYS A 8 -9.03 11.95 -1.13
C LYS A 8 -10.22 11.57 -1.98
N GLU A 9 -10.28 12.12 -3.18
CA GLU A 9 -11.21 11.69 -4.20
C GLU A 9 -10.90 10.27 -4.66
N ALA A 10 -11.84 9.61 -5.35
CA ALA A 10 -11.62 8.30 -5.92
C ALA A 10 -10.42 8.34 -6.87
N PHE A 11 -9.61 7.29 -6.84
CA PHE A 11 -8.46 7.12 -7.72
C PHE A 11 -8.32 5.65 -8.12
N GLN A 12 -7.51 5.40 -9.14
CA GLN A 12 -7.25 4.04 -9.61
C GLN A 12 -5.79 3.67 -9.40
N VAL A 13 -5.58 2.41 -9.08
CA VAL A 13 -4.27 1.75 -9.06
C VAL A 13 -4.33 0.51 -9.94
N PHE A 14 -3.20 0.07 -10.43
CA PHE A 14 -3.13 -1.13 -11.26
C PHE A 14 -1.84 -1.89 -10.98
N GLY A 15 -1.87 -3.19 -11.19
CA GLY A 15 -0.67 -3.97 -10.97
C GLY A 15 -0.89 -5.47 -10.90
N ILE A 16 -0.08 -6.13 -10.08
CA ILE A 16 0.01 -7.57 -9.94
C ILE A 16 -0.80 -7.99 -8.72
N GLU A 17 -1.92 -8.67 -8.97
CA GLU A 17 -2.84 -9.09 -7.90
C GLU A 17 -2.61 -10.55 -7.52
N ARG A 18 -2.62 -10.80 -6.21
CA ARG A 18 -2.69 -12.15 -5.63
C ARG A 18 -3.68 -12.17 -4.49
N VAL A 19 -4.28 -13.33 -4.25
CA VAL A 19 -5.10 -13.57 -3.06
C VAL A 19 -4.26 -14.43 -2.11
N LEU A 20 -4.00 -13.89 -0.92
CA LEU A 20 -3.17 -14.54 0.09
C LEU A 20 -4.05 -15.03 1.25
N GLN A 21 -3.58 -16.07 1.96
CA GLN A 21 -4.26 -16.53 3.16
C GLN A 21 -3.72 -15.80 4.39
N THR A 22 -4.62 -15.44 5.30
CA THR A 22 -4.25 -14.70 6.53
C THR A 22 -3.34 -15.52 7.45
N ASN A 23 -3.39 -16.86 7.35
CA ASN A 23 -2.57 -17.77 8.15
C ASN A 23 -1.22 -18.13 7.48
N GLY A 24 -0.94 -17.56 6.30
CA GLY A 24 0.28 -17.88 5.55
C GLY A 24 0.27 -19.22 4.85
N GLY A 25 -0.90 -19.86 4.75
CA GLY A 25 -1.07 -21.14 4.05
C GLY A 25 -1.25 -21.00 2.54
N GLY A 26 -1.63 -22.09 1.89
CA GLY A 26 -1.89 -22.14 0.45
C GLY A 26 -0.64 -22.38 -0.38
N GLU A 27 -0.75 -22.09 -1.69
CA GLU A 27 0.39 -22.17 -2.60
C GLU A 27 1.31 -20.95 -2.45
N ALA A 28 2.59 -21.14 -2.70
CA ALA A 28 3.56 -20.05 -2.71
C ALA A 28 3.24 -19.05 -3.84
N PRO A 29 3.38 -17.71 -3.63
CA PRO A 29 3.92 -17.08 -2.43
C PRO A 29 2.92 -17.11 -1.27
N HIS A 30 3.42 -17.29 -0.03
CA HIS A 30 2.57 -17.39 1.17
C HIS A 30 2.35 -16.05 1.87
N THR A 31 3.25 -15.09 1.67
CA THR A 31 3.24 -13.80 2.36
C THR A 31 3.49 -12.66 1.37
N PRO A 32 3.12 -11.42 1.74
CA PRO A 32 3.49 -10.24 0.95
C PRO A 32 4.99 -10.15 0.66
N ALA A 33 5.84 -10.41 1.66
CA ALA A 33 7.30 -10.37 1.47
C ALA A 33 7.77 -11.37 0.42
N GLN A 34 7.23 -12.59 0.42
CA GLN A 34 7.55 -13.60 -0.59
C GLN A 34 7.07 -13.18 -1.98
N LEU A 35 5.90 -12.58 -2.09
CA LEU A 35 5.39 -12.07 -3.36
C LEU A 35 6.31 -10.98 -3.93
N TRP A 36 6.72 -10.03 -3.11
CA TRP A 36 7.66 -8.99 -3.52
C TRP A 36 8.97 -9.61 -4.02
N GLN A 37 9.52 -10.57 -3.27
CA GLN A 37 10.76 -11.24 -3.63
C GLN A 37 10.62 -11.98 -4.96
N GLN A 38 9.53 -12.69 -5.17
CA GLN A 38 9.25 -13.41 -6.42
C GLN A 38 9.15 -12.43 -7.61
N CYS A 39 8.42 -11.34 -7.45
CA CYS A 39 8.20 -10.37 -8.52
C CYS A 39 9.45 -9.54 -8.82
N HIS A 40 10.34 -9.33 -7.86
CA HIS A 40 11.67 -8.78 -8.13
C HIS A 40 12.54 -9.78 -8.89
N SER A 41 12.57 -11.03 -8.47
CA SER A 41 13.42 -12.05 -9.08
C SER A 41 13.08 -12.32 -10.55
N ASN A 42 11.80 -12.23 -10.92
CA ASN A 42 11.35 -12.49 -12.29
C ASN A 42 11.16 -11.22 -13.14
N GLY A 43 11.51 -10.04 -12.61
CA GLY A 43 11.44 -8.77 -13.33
C GLY A 43 10.05 -8.14 -13.42
N GLU A 44 9.04 -8.69 -12.75
CA GLU A 44 7.67 -8.14 -12.82
C GLU A 44 7.54 -6.77 -12.16
N VAL A 45 8.25 -6.52 -11.04
CA VAL A 45 8.24 -5.21 -10.37
C VAL A 45 8.85 -4.15 -11.28
N GLU A 46 9.97 -4.44 -11.92
CA GLU A 46 10.66 -3.53 -12.83
C GLU A 46 9.80 -3.22 -14.07
N ARG A 47 9.10 -4.24 -14.59
CA ARG A 47 8.16 -4.02 -15.70
C ARG A 47 6.98 -3.16 -15.29
N LEU A 48 6.42 -3.39 -14.10
CA LEU A 48 5.32 -2.55 -13.60
C LEU A 48 5.79 -1.11 -13.41
N ALA A 49 6.96 -0.89 -12.86
CA ALA A 49 7.54 0.44 -12.70
C ALA A 49 7.70 1.16 -14.05
N ALA A 50 8.17 0.44 -15.08
CA ALA A 50 8.32 0.98 -16.43
C ALA A 50 6.96 1.34 -17.08
N ASN A 51 5.89 0.65 -16.72
CA ASN A 51 4.54 0.87 -17.23
C ASN A 51 3.71 1.85 -16.39
N ALA A 52 4.23 2.30 -15.24
CA ALA A 52 3.49 3.14 -14.30
C ALA A 52 3.12 4.51 -14.87
N GLY A 53 3.98 5.07 -15.69
CA GLY A 53 3.81 6.43 -16.18
C GLY A 53 4.20 7.46 -15.12
N ASP A 54 3.61 8.64 -15.22
CA ASP A 54 3.86 9.73 -14.27
C ASP A 54 3.19 9.48 -12.93
N LEU A 55 3.68 10.15 -11.89
CA LEU A 55 2.96 10.20 -10.62
C LEU A 55 1.81 11.20 -10.72
N PRO A 56 0.63 10.88 -10.19
CA PRO A 56 -0.49 11.82 -10.20
C PRO A 56 -0.19 13.04 -9.31
N SER A 57 -0.85 14.15 -9.60
CA SER A 57 -0.60 15.42 -8.90
C SER A 57 -1.02 15.41 -7.42
N PHE A 58 -1.90 14.48 -7.02
CA PHE A 58 -2.37 14.40 -5.63
C PHE A 58 -1.40 13.66 -4.69
N VAL A 59 -0.28 13.16 -5.20
CA VAL A 59 0.76 12.50 -4.39
C VAL A 59 2.09 13.26 -4.48
N SER A 60 2.98 12.97 -3.53
CA SER A 60 4.33 13.52 -3.55
C SER A 60 5.11 13.03 -4.77
N GLN A 61 5.89 13.93 -5.40
CA GLN A 61 6.63 13.62 -6.60
C GLN A 61 7.96 12.90 -6.34
N ASP A 62 8.31 12.67 -5.07
CA ASP A 62 9.45 11.86 -4.67
C ASP A 62 9.09 10.40 -4.37
N LEU A 63 7.85 9.98 -4.65
CA LEU A 63 7.44 8.58 -4.51
C LEU A 63 8.15 7.70 -5.54
N TYR A 64 8.37 6.45 -5.16
CA TYR A 64 8.73 5.39 -6.10
C TYR A 64 7.51 5.04 -6.96
N LYS A 65 7.69 4.19 -7.95
CA LYS A 65 6.62 3.86 -8.91
C LYS A 65 5.71 2.72 -8.45
N VAL A 66 6.22 1.81 -7.63
CA VAL A 66 5.47 0.62 -7.20
C VAL A 66 5.25 0.63 -5.70
N HIS A 67 4.02 0.38 -5.32
CA HIS A 67 3.50 0.40 -3.96
C HIS A 67 2.74 -0.89 -3.68
N ALA A 68 2.15 -1.01 -2.50
CA ALA A 68 1.30 -2.14 -2.15
C ALA A 68 -0.06 -1.68 -1.64
N ALA A 69 -1.10 -2.41 -2.03
CA ALA A 69 -2.46 -2.25 -1.50
C ALA A 69 -2.97 -3.59 -1.03
N CYS A 70 -3.72 -3.62 0.07
CA CYS A 70 -4.38 -4.83 0.51
C CYS A 70 -5.78 -4.57 1.06
N SER A 71 -6.58 -5.62 1.10
CA SER A 71 -7.93 -5.61 1.64
C SER A 71 -8.87 -4.59 1.00
N TYR A 72 -8.65 -4.30 -0.27
CA TYR A 72 -9.46 -3.37 -1.04
C TYR A 72 -10.75 -3.99 -1.59
N LYS A 73 -10.94 -5.29 -1.44
CA LYS A 73 -12.16 -6.03 -1.75
C LYS A 73 -12.23 -7.31 -0.89
N LYS A 74 -13.39 -7.92 -0.82
CA LYS A 74 -13.55 -9.21 -0.16
C LYS A 74 -13.20 -10.34 -1.12
N THR A 75 -12.46 -11.33 -0.64
CA THR A 75 -12.00 -12.48 -1.43
C THR A 75 -12.40 -13.82 -0.86
N GLY A 76 -13.02 -13.87 0.31
CA GLY A 76 -13.43 -15.07 1.01
C GLY A 76 -12.99 -15.08 2.47
N ASN A 77 -13.30 -16.14 3.19
CA ASN A 77 -12.91 -16.31 4.58
C ASN A 77 -11.40 -16.58 4.67
N ASP A 78 -10.74 -15.93 5.64
CA ASP A 78 -9.32 -16.11 5.93
C ASP A 78 -8.39 -15.83 4.75
N THR A 79 -8.85 -14.98 3.81
CA THR A 79 -8.05 -14.50 2.70
C THR A 79 -8.09 -12.98 2.61
N PHE A 80 -7.12 -12.42 1.87
CA PHE A 80 -7.12 -11.00 1.54
C PHE A 80 -6.49 -10.80 0.17
N PRO A 81 -6.96 -9.81 -0.60
CA PRO A 81 -6.31 -9.43 -1.84
C PRO A 81 -5.07 -8.60 -1.55
N TYR A 82 -4.04 -8.81 -2.33
CA TYR A 82 -2.79 -8.04 -2.26
C TYR A 82 -2.39 -7.62 -3.66
N LEU A 83 -2.08 -6.35 -3.83
CA LEU A 83 -1.74 -5.78 -5.12
C LEU A 83 -0.40 -5.06 -5.02
N LEU A 84 0.59 -5.48 -5.79
CA LEU A 84 1.75 -4.66 -6.11
C LEU A 84 1.30 -3.68 -7.16
N CYS A 85 1.30 -2.38 -6.86
CA CYS A 85 0.57 -1.43 -7.68
C CYS A 85 1.32 -0.14 -7.98
N ALA A 86 0.90 0.47 -9.10
CA ALA A 86 1.22 1.84 -9.45
C ALA A 86 -0.06 2.67 -9.49
N PHE A 87 0.05 3.97 -9.28
CA PHE A 87 -1.07 4.88 -9.50
C PHE A 87 -1.36 5.00 -10.99
N LYS A 88 -2.62 4.83 -11.37
CA LYS A 88 -3.03 4.95 -12.77
C LYS A 88 -3.24 6.42 -13.12
N ASN A 89 -2.70 6.80 -14.27
CA ASN A 89 -2.89 8.11 -14.88
C ASN A 89 -2.85 7.95 -16.39
N GLU A 90 -2.94 9.06 -17.13
CA GLU A 90 -3.03 9.03 -18.61
C GLU A 90 -1.80 8.41 -19.27
N SER A 91 -0.62 8.51 -18.66
CA SER A 91 0.62 7.94 -19.19
C SER A 91 0.85 6.49 -18.80
N SER A 92 -0.02 5.89 -17.99
CA SER A 92 0.11 4.50 -17.56
C SER A 92 -0.22 3.51 -18.68
N LYS A 93 0.52 2.40 -18.71
CA LYS A 93 0.25 1.26 -19.60
C LYS A 93 -0.28 0.12 -18.75
N THR A 94 -1.60 -0.05 -18.77
CA THR A 94 -2.31 -0.95 -17.84
C THR A 94 -2.63 -2.31 -18.45
N ASN A 95 -2.34 -2.54 -19.72
CA ASN A 95 -2.67 -3.79 -20.40
C ASN A 95 -1.98 -4.98 -19.76
N GLY A 96 -2.74 -6.01 -19.44
CA GLY A 96 -2.23 -7.23 -18.77
C GLY A 96 -2.18 -7.15 -17.23
N TYR A 97 -2.60 -6.04 -16.64
CA TYR A 97 -2.64 -5.85 -15.19
C TYR A 97 -4.08 -5.77 -14.66
N SER A 98 -4.25 -6.07 -13.39
CA SER A 98 -5.51 -5.79 -12.69
C SER A 98 -5.59 -4.30 -12.39
N THR A 99 -6.74 -3.69 -12.67
CA THR A 99 -7.01 -2.28 -12.34
C THR A 99 -8.09 -2.22 -11.26
N ILE A 100 -7.81 -1.48 -10.19
CA ILE A 100 -8.69 -1.39 -9.03
C ILE A 100 -9.07 0.08 -8.82
N THR A 101 -10.36 0.34 -8.69
CA THR A 101 -10.86 1.67 -8.31
C THR A 101 -10.97 1.76 -6.79
N ILE A 102 -10.30 2.75 -6.22
CA ILE A 102 -10.34 3.05 -4.80
C ILE A 102 -11.37 4.17 -4.61
N PRO A 103 -12.41 3.95 -3.82
CA PRO A 103 -13.46 4.96 -3.66
C PRO A 103 -12.96 6.20 -2.91
N ALA A 104 -13.64 7.32 -3.12
CA ALA A 104 -13.39 8.53 -2.35
C ALA A 104 -13.61 8.25 -0.86
N GLN A 105 -12.64 8.60 -0.02
CA GLN A 105 -12.75 8.37 1.41
C GLN A 105 -11.69 9.14 2.19
N THR A 106 -11.76 8.99 3.51
CA THR A 106 -10.82 9.60 4.44
C THR A 106 -9.73 8.58 4.80
N TRP A 107 -8.51 9.06 4.93
CA TRP A 107 -7.33 8.26 5.22
C TRP A 107 -6.60 8.79 6.44
N ALA A 108 -6.18 7.88 7.31
CA ALA A 108 -5.12 8.17 8.28
C ALA A 108 -3.79 7.80 7.63
N ILE A 109 -2.89 8.75 7.56
CA ILE A 109 -1.60 8.59 6.89
C ILE A 109 -0.49 8.74 7.93
N LEU A 110 0.29 7.67 8.09
CA LEU A 110 1.39 7.60 9.04
C LEU A 110 2.71 7.53 8.28
N PRO A 111 3.47 8.62 8.20
CA PRO A 111 4.80 8.58 7.58
C PRO A 111 5.85 8.01 8.53
N SER A 112 6.78 7.25 7.98
CA SER A 112 7.96 6.81 8.72
C SER A 112 9.00 7.92 8.81
N GLU A 113 9.95 7.77 9.74
CA GLU A 113 11.23 8.45 9.60
C GLU A 113 11.98 7.88 8.40
N PRO A 114 12.86 8.65 7.77
CA PRO A 114 13.70 8.12 6.70
C PRO A 114 14.56 6.95 7.17
N PHE A 115 14.75 5.96 6.31
CA PHE A 115 15.48 4.74 6.65
C PHE A 115 16.34 4.26 5.48
N VAL A 116 17.31 3.39 5.79
CA VAL A 116 17.98 2.53 4.80
C VAL A 116 17.28 1.17 4.77
N TRP A 117 17.32 0.47 3.63
CA TRP A 117 16.48 -0.73 3.42
C TRP A 117 16.73 -1.88 4.41
N ASP A 118 17.91 -1.99 5.01
CA ASP A 118 18.16 -2.98 6.05
C ASP A 118 17.37 -2.72 7.35
N LYS A 119 16.80 -1.53 7.50
CA LYS A 119 15.92 -1.14 8.61
C LYS A 119 14.43 -1.13 8.27
N PHE A 120 14.07 -1.58 7.06
CA PHE A 120 12.70 -1.53 6.59
C PHE A 120 11.74 -2.32 7.50
N ASP A 121 12.09 -3.57 7.83
CA ASP A 121 11.20 -4.43 8.62
C ASP A 121 10.89 -3.83 9.99
N ASP A 122 11.89 -3.33 10.70
CA ASP A 122 11.69 -2.67 12.00
C ASP A 122 10.85 -1.40 11.86
N THR A 123 11.08 -0.64 10.80
CA THR A 123 10.36 0.62 10.53
C THR A 123 8.89 0.36 10.28
N ILE A 124 8.58 -0.57 9.39
CA ILE A 124 7.20 -0.86 9.00
C ILE A 124 6.41 -1.50 10.16
N GLU A 125 7.02 -2.43 10.88
CA GLU A 125 6.42 -3.05 12.06
C GLU A 125 6.06 -2.01 13.12
N THR A 126 6.96 -1.05 13.36
CA THR A 126 6.72 0.04 14.31
C THR A 126 5.53 0.89 13.90
N LEU A 127 5.39 1.22 12.61
CA LEU A 127 4.24 2.01 12.11
C LEU A 127 2.92 1.27 12.29
N TYR A 128 2.86 -0.01 11.93
CA TYR A 128 1.65 -0.82 12.10
C TYR A 128 1.27 -0.92 13.57
N ARG A 129 2.22 -1.19 14.44
CA ARG A 129 1.98 -1.28 15.87
C ARG A 129 1.45 0.04 16.43
N ARG A 130 2.02 1.18 16.04
CA ARG A 130 1.55 2.50 16.47
C ARG A 130 0.13 2.78 16.02
N PHE A 131 -0.21 2.43 14.78
CA PHE A 131 -1.58 2.62 14.30
C PHE A 131 -2.57 1.79 15.13
N TYR A 132 -2.37 0.47 15.21
CA TYR A 132 -3.36 -0.41 15.82
C TYR A 132 -3.39 -0.35 17.34
N SER A 133 -2.26 -0.13 18.00
CA SER A 133 -2.17 -0.18 19.47
C SER A 133 -2.23 1.19 20.14
N GLU A 134 -1.82 2.25 19.46
CA GLU A 134 -1.74 3.57 20.07
C GLU A 134 -2.76 4.54 19.49
N TRP A 135 -2.89 4.62 18.16
CA TRP A 135 -3.72 5.63 17.52
C TRP A 135 -5.20 5.21 17.43
N LEU A 136 -5.47 4.09 16.78
CA LEU A 136 -6.85 3.65 16.47
C LEU A 136 -7.73 3.51 17.71
N PRO A 137 -7.26 2.95 18.85
CA PRO A 137 -8.11 2.77 20.02
C PRO A 137 -8.64 4.07 20.65
N THR A 138 -7.97 5.20 20.40
CA THR A 138 -8.32 6.49 21.02
C THR A 138 -8.72 7.59 20.02
N ALA A 139 -8.66 7.30 18.73
CA ALA A 139 -8.80 8.32 17.68
C ALA A 139 -10.27 8.72 17.40
N GLY A 140 -11.24 7.92 17.84
CA GLY A 140 -12.64 8.16 17.46
C GLY A 140 -12.96 7.77 16.01
N TYR A 141 -12.13 6.93 15.42
CA TYR A 141 -12.29 6.39 14.07
C TYR A 141 -12.27 4.87 14.10
N GLU A 142 -12.83 4.27 13.08
CA GLU A 142 -12.66 2.85 12.78
C GLU A 142 -12.08 2.67 11.38
N GLN A 143 -11.39 1.58 11.17
CA GLN A 143 -10.85 1.24 9.85
C GLN A 143 -11.97 0.74 8.94
N VAL A 144 -11.95 1.16 7.66
CA VAL A 144 -12.93 0.74 6.66
C VAL A 144 -12.44 -0.53 5.98
N ASP A 145 -13.11 -1.65 6.24
CA ASP A 145 -12.88 -2.96 5.60
C ASP A 145 -11.43 -3.47 5.64
N GLY A 146 -10.61 -2.93 6.53
CA GLY A 146 -9.21 -3.30 6.64
C GLY A 146 -8.33 -2.80 5.50
N MET A 147 -8.85 -1.92 4.63
CA MET A 147 -8.11 -1.42 3.47
C MET A 147 -6.93 -0.54 3.89
N GLU A 148 -5.77 -0.88 3.33
CA GLU A 148 -4.52 -0.16 3.61
C GLU A 148 -3.58 -0.17 2.42
N PHE A 149 -2.73 0.86 2.38
CA PHE A 149 -1.65 0.99 1.40
C PHE A 149 -0.32 1.14 2.13
N GLU A 150 0.71 0.57 1.54
CA GLU A 150 2.10 0.91 1.81
C GLU A 150 2.61 1.71 0.62
N ILE A 151 2.91 2.99 0.85
CA ILE A 151 3.35 3.93 -0.18
C ILE A 151 4.82 4.26 0.09
N TYR A 152 5.66 3.99 -0.90
CA TYR A 152 7.12 4.10 -0.75
C TYR A 152 7.67 5.30 -1.50
N GLY A 153 8.66 5.94 -0.93
CA GLY A 153 9.34 7.07 -1.56
C GLY A 153 10.80 7.18 -1.15
N GLY A 154 11.50 8.09 -1.79
CA GLY A 154 12.91 8.34 -1.53
C GLY A 154 13.23 9.83 -1.48
N ARG A 155 14.10 10.21 -0.55
CA ARG A 155 14.54 11.58 -0.37
C ARG A 155 15.95 11.60 0.23
N ASN A 156 16.87 12.35 -0.42
CA ASN A 156 18.23 12.51 0.08
C ASN A 156 18.95 11.16 0.33
N GLU A 157 18.86 10.24 -0.63
CA GLU A 157 19.47 8.89 -0.60
C GLU A 157 18.87 7.94 0.46
N LEU A 158 17.87 8.40 1.20
CA LEU A 158 17.12 7.58 2.13
C LEU A 158 15.74 7.27 1.57
N SER A 159 15.15 6.18 2.06
CA SER A 159 13.78 5.81 1.74
C SER A 159 12.84 6.16 2.88
N TYR A 160 11.57 6.25 2.57
CA TYR A 160 10.52 6.38 3.56
C TYR A 160 9.28 5.59 3.11
N VAL A 161 8.41 5.29 4.04
CA VAL A 161 7.12 4.68 3.76
C VAL A 161 6.01 5.46 4.46
N GLU A 162 4.87 5.58 3.78
CA GLU A 162 3.64 6.04 4.41
C GLU A 162 2.66 4.88 4.45
N LEU A 163 2.09 4.62 5.60
CA LEU A 163 0.94 3.73 5.71
C LEU A 163 -0.33 4.55 5.56
N TRP A 164 -1.19 4.17 4.64
CA TRP A 164 -2.51 4.80 4.44
C TRP A 164 -3.58 3.83 4.88
N PHE A 165 -4.32 4.18 5.92
CA PHE A 165 -5.44 3.38 6.42
C PHE A 165 -6.75 4.08 6.10
N ALA A 166 -7.66 3.38 5.41
CA ALA A 166 -8.99 3.89 5.16
C ALA A 166 -9.77 3.94 6.48
N ILE A 167 -10.31 5.09 6.85
CA ILE A 167 -10.96 5.32 8.13
C ILE A 167 -12.30 6.04 7.97
N ARG A 168 -13.18 5.88 8.96
CA ARG A 168 -14.40 6.68 9.11
C ARG A 168 -14.64 6.98 10.58
N LYS A 169 -15.30 8.11 10.85
CA LYS A 169 -15.64 8.48 12.22
C LYS A 169 -16.60 7.48 12.83
N ILE A 170 -16.40 7.15 14.08
CA ILE A 170 -17.36 6.41 14.90
C ILE A 170 -18.49 7.39 15.26
N THR A 171 -19.73 7.00 15.00
CA THR A 171 -20.92 7.81 15.32
C THR A 171 -21.53 7.40 16.65
#